data_b5cba1f7fb124fb705ea77aa12a70043
#
_entry.id   b5cba1f7fb124fb705ea77aa12a70043
#
_cell.length_a   1.000
_cell.length_b   1.000
_cell.length_c   1.000
_cell.angle_alpha   90.00
_cell.angle_beta   90.00
_cell.angle_gamma   90.00
#
_symmetry.space_group_name_H-M   'P 1'
#
loop_
_entity.id
_entity.type
_entity.pdbx_description
1 polymer ?
#
loop_
_entity_poly.entity_id
_entity_poly.type
_entity_poly.pdbx_seq_one_letter_code
_entity_poly.pdbx_strand_id
1 'polypeptide(L)'
;MFTTEFWLIVIGIAQTIGCGWIYSKFQERSYKRDIRSRHSYVLLAILLAQEEKLRCSISECKEDGTGKVYLSLPQGIVKVFSLDSDRFAISLVGAVIINDIHADMARELCKKLNSKESRIRYSVGFEPTFLKTVFSITCDLEDNADDEYTEYDILSYAETYLGPKQQELETLWKSKTCSQKTE
;
A
#
# COMPACT_ATOMS: atom_id res chain seq x y z
N MET A 1 -14.81 23.47 51.57
CA MET A 1 -13.85 24.50 51.22
C MET A 1 -12.53 23.75 50.94
N PHE A 2 -12.11 23.62 49.70
CA PHE A 2 -10.86 22.93 49.39
C PHE A 2 -9.70 23.82 49.78
N THR A 3 -8.67 23.23 50.39
CA THR A 3 -7.48 23.96 50.81
C THR A 3 -6.64 24.42 49.64
N THR A 4 -5.86 25.47 49.79
CA THR A 4 -4.92 25.98 48.78
C THR A 4 -3.95 24.89 48.27
N GLU A 5 -3.59 23.98 49.17
CA GLU A 5 -2.73 22.81 48.87
C GLU A 5 -3.39 21.85 47.84
N PHE A 6 -4.71 21.62 47.99
CA PHE A 6 -5.45 20.80 47.02
C PHE A 6 -5.37 21.38 45.61
N TRP A 7 -5.55 22.69 45.46
CA TRP A 7 -5.47 23.35 44.14
C TRP A 7 -4.06 23.33 43.55
N LEU A 8 -3.02 23.44 44.37
CA LEU A 8 -1.63 23.32 43.92
C LEU A 8 -1.32 21.90 43.38
N ILE A 9 -1.85 20.86 44.04
CA ILE A 9 -1.70 19.48 43.54
C ILE A 9 -2.44 19.28 42.22
N VAL A 10 -3.68 19.78 42.11
CA VAL A 10 -4.46 19.66 40.84
C VAL A 10 -3.76 20.38 39.66
N ILE A 11 -3.25 21.58 39.92
CA ILE A 11 -2.50 22.34 38.89
C ILE A 11 -1.22 21.60 38.52
N GLY A 12 -0.48 21.05 39.45
CA GLY A 12 0.73 20.29 39.20
C GLY A 12 0.46 19.06 38.34
N ILE A 13 -0.59 18.29 38.66
CA ILE A 13 -1.02 17.13 37.85
C ILE A 13 -1.44 17.55 36.43
N ALA A 14 -2.24 18.61 36.29
CA ALA A 14 -2.68 19.10 34.99
C ALA A 14 -1.51 19.57 34.11
N GLN A 15 -0.52 20.25 34.70
CA GLN A 15 0.70 20.64 34.01
C GLN A 15 1.53 19.44 33.55
N THR A 16 1.70 18.42 34.41
CA THR A 16 2.46 17.22 34.08
C THR A 16 1.81 16.44 32.94
N ILE A 17 0.48 16.28 32.97
CA ILE A 17 -0.28 15.62 31.90
C ILE A 17 -0.21 16.44 30.59
N GLY A 18 -0.38 17.77 30.69
CA GLY A 18 -0.29 18.68 29.55
C GLY A 18 1.09 18.64 28.88
N CYS A 19 2.17 18.71 29.66
CA CYS A 19 3.53 18.62 29.15
C CYS A 19 3.80 17.25 28.50
N GLY A 20 3.35 16.16 29.11
CA GLY A 20 3.49 14.81 28.56
C GLY A 20 2.76 14.66 27.21
N TRP A 21 1.53 15.20 27.10
CA TRP A 21 0.77 15.19 25.86
C TRP A 21 1.42 16.02 24.75
N ILE A 22 1.90 17.22 25.06
CA ILE A 22 2.60 18.09 24.12
C ILE A 22 3.89 17.42 23.62
N TYR A 23 4.67 16.81 24.54
CA TYR A 23 5.89 16.10 24.18
C TYR A 23 5.61 14.90 23.28
N SER A 24 4.58 14.10 23.58
CA SER A 24 4.14 12.97 22.74
C SER A 24 3.76 13.43 21.33
N LYS A 25 2.99 14.53 21.21
CA LYS A 25 2.60 15.11 19.92
C LYS A 25 3.79 15.67 19.16
N PHE A 26 4.77 16.23 19.84
CA PHE A 26 5.99 16.71 19.21
C PHE A 26 6.83 15.55 18.67
N GLN A 27 6.99 14.48 19.44
CA GLN A 27 7.70 13.27 18.99
C GLN A 27 7.00 12.61 17.79
N GLU A 28 5.68 12.50 17.82
CA GLU A 28 4.89 11.97 16.70
C GLU A 28 5.11 12.78 15.42
N ARG A 29 5.08 14.12 15.52
CA ARG A 29 5.32 15.00 14.36
C ARG A 29 6.76 14.90 13.84
N SER A 30 7.73 14.80 14.73
CA SER A 30 9.14 14.63 14.38
C SER A 30 9.37 13.30 13.66
N TYR A 31 8.77 12.21 14.15
CA TYR A 31 8.84 10.89 13.55
C TYR A 31 8.22 10.86 12.14
N LYS A 32 7.02 11.44 11.97
CA LYS A 32 6.37 11.51 10.65
C LYS A 32 7.21 12.31 9.65
N ARG A 33 7.83 13.41 10.10
CA ARG A 33 8.71 14.22 9.25
C ARG A 33 9.96 13.45 8.84
N ASP A 34 10.56 12.69 9.77
CA ASP A 34 11.72 11.85 9.47
C ASP A 34 11.40 10.77 8.44
N ILE A 35 10.24 10.10 8.57
CA ILE A 35 9.80 9.10 7.58
C ILE A 35 9.62 9.74 6.20
N ARG A 36 8.92 10.87 6.11
CA ARG A 36 8.69 11.56 4.83
C ARG A 36 9.99 12.02 4.17
N SER A 37 10.99 12.44 4.97
CA SER A 37 12.30 12.87 4.46
C SER A 37 13.16 11.73 3.90
N ARG A 38 12.81 10.48 4.18
CA ARG A 38 13.55 9.30 3.69
C ARG A 38 13.16 8.86 2.28
N HIS A 39 12.19 9.51 1.66
CA HIS A 39 11.71 9.21 0.29
C HIS A 39 11.40 7.71 0.06
N SER A 40 10.90 7.01 1.07
CA SER A 40 10.61 5.58 0.99
C SER A 40 9.10 5.32 1.01
N TYR A 41 8.56 4.83 -0.09
CA TYR A 41 7.15 4.41 -0.18
C TYR A 41 6.82 3.23 0.75
N VAL A 42 7.79 2.40 1.11
CA VAL A 42 7.58 1.31 2.09
C VAL A 42 7.33 1.89 3.48
N LEU A 43 8.11 2.89 3.91
CA LEU A 43 7.89 3.60 5.17
C LEU A 43 6.60 4.42 5.16
N LEU A 44 6.29 5.09 4.04
CA LEU A 44 5.02 5.81 3.86
C LEU A 44 3.81 4.88 3.93
N ALA A 45 3.92 3.66 3.40
CA ALA A 45 2.86 2.65 3.51
C ALA A 45 2.61 2.22 4.96
N ILE A 46 3.66 2.07 5.76
CA ILE A 46 3.55 1.77 7.19
C ILE A 46 2.89 2.96 7.93
N LEU A 47 3.29 4.18 7.61
CA LEU A 47 2.71 5.38 8.20
C LEU A 47 1.21 5.51 7.86
N LEU A 48 0.84 5.32 6.59
CA LEU A 48 -0.55 5.29 6.15
C LEU A 48 -1.37 4.27 6.93
N ALA A 49 -0.84 3.05 7.09
CA ALA A 49 -1.52 2.01 7.82
C ALA A 49 -1.79 2.38 9.29
N GLN A 50 -0.87 3.09 9.92
CA GLN A 50 -1.01 3.59 11.29
C GLN A 50 -2.06 4.71 11.39
N GLU A 51 -2.05 5.66 10.46
CA GLU A 51 -2.97 6.80 10.45
C GLU A 51 -4.40 6.38 10.15
N GLU A 52 -4.60 5.59 9.11
CA GLU A 52 -5.92 5.14 8.65
C GLU A 52 -6.38 3.84 9.33
N LYS A 53 -5.61 3.31 10.29
CA LYS A 53 -5.90 2.05 11.00
C LYS A 53 -6.15 0.88 10.06
N LEU A 54 -5.41 0.82 8.96
CA LEU A 54 -5.51 -0.24 7.98
C LEU A 54 -4.81 -1.51 8.48
N ARG A 55 -5.30 -2.65 8.00
CA ARG A 55 -4.56 -3.90 8.19
C ARG A 55 -3.28 -3.85 7.36
N CYS A 56 -2.15 -4.04 8.03
CA CYS A 56 -0.83 -3.99 7.45
C CYS A 56 -0.06 -5.26 7.84
N SER A 57 0.65 -5.84 6.88
CA SER A 57 1.59 -6.93 7.11
C SER A 57 2.95 -6.55 6.53
N ILE A 58 3.94 -6.45 7.38
CA ILE A 58 5.32 -6.12 6.99
C ILE A 58 6.04 -7.45 6.74
N SER A 59 6.39 -7.72 5.48
CA SER A 59 7.18 -8.90 5.12
C SER A 59 8.68 -8.65 5.28
N GLU A 60 9.11 -7.44 4.91
CA GLU A 60 10.50 -7.00 5.03
C GLU A 60 10.51 -5.48 5.14
N CYS A 61 11.33 -4.94 6.03
CA CYS A 61 11.59 -3.50 6.13
C CYS A 61 13.00 -3.31 6.68
N LYS A 62 13.88 -2.71 5.89
CA LYS A 62 15.26 -2.41 6.26
C LYS A 62 15.41 -1.00 6.76
N GLU A 63 16.54 -0.71 7.39
CA GLU A 63 16.84 0.62 7.93
C GLU A 63 16.95 1.70 6.84
N ASP A 64 17.36 1.32 5.63
CA ASP A 64 17.42 2.19 4.45
C ASP A 64 16.05 2.49 3.84
N GLY A 65 14.99 1.96 4.40
CA GLY A 65 13.62 2.15 3.90
C GLY A 65 13.23 1.23 2.74
N THR A 66 14.11 0.32 2.32
CA THR A 66 13.75 -0.73 1.35
C THR A 66 12.97 -1.85 2.03
N GLY A 67 12.16 -2.58 1.25
CA GLY A 67 11.41 -3.68 1.81
C GLY A 67 10.13 -4.02 1.08
N LYS A 68 9.18 -4.62 1.80
CA LYS A 68 7.91 -5.09 1.28
C LYS A 68 6.82 -5.06 2.34
N VAL A 69 5.75 -4.37 2.03
CA VAL A 69 4.59 -4.18 2.92
C VAL A 69 3.31 -4.49 2.16
N TYR A 70 2.37 -5.14 2.82
CA TYR A 70 1.03 -5.40 2.29
C TYR A 70 0.01 -4.60 3.08
N LEU A 71 -0.87 -3.89 2.37
CA LEU A 71 -1.96 -3.09 2.90
C LEU A 71 -3.30 -3.65 2.44
N SER A 72 -4.30 -3.69 3.33
CA SER A 72 -5.68 -3.96 2.93
C SER A 72 -6.38 -2.65 2.64
N LEU A 73 -6.57 -2.35 1.36
CA LEU A 73 -7.30 -1.18 0.86
C LEU A 73 -8.69 -1.58 0.34
N PRO A 74 -9.60 -0.63 0.09
CA PRO A 74 -10.92 -0.92 -0.50
C PRO A 74 -10.84 -1.67 -1.83
N GLN A 75 -9.82 -1.43 -2.63
CA GLN A 75 -9.56 -2.09 -3.91
C GLN A 75 -9.07 -3.54 -3.76
N GLY A 76 -8.57 -3.92 -2.58
CA GLY A 76 -8.01 -5.24 -2.30
C GLY A 76 -6.68 -5.19 -1.56
N ILE A 77 -5.92 -6.27 -1.64
CA ILE A 77 -4.58 -6.33 -1.03
C ILE A 77 -3.57 -5.65 -1.95
N VAL A 78 -3.00 -4.57 -1.47
CA VAL A 78 -1.98 -3.80 -2.17
C VAL A 78 -0.62 -4.06 -1.53
N LYS A 79 0.35 -4.46 -2.35
CA LYS A 79 1.75 -4.63 -1.96
C LYS A 79 2.55 -3.42 -2.41
N VAL A 80 3.22 -2.75 -1.48
CA VAL A 80 4.22 -1.71 -1.74
C VAL A 80 5.60 -2.32 -1.50
N PHE A 81 6.52 -2.18 -2.44
CA PHE A 81 7.85 -2.80 -2.34
C PHE A 81 8.91 -2.02 -3.10
N SER A 82 10.14 -2.12 -2.63
CA SER A 82 11.31 -1.60 -3.32
C SER A 82 11.73 -2.55 -4.45
N LEU A 83 12.08 -1.97 -5.60
CA LEU A 83 12.75 -2.66 -6.70
C LEU A 83 14.28 -2.63 -6.51
N ASP A 84 14.78 -1.49 -6.04
CA ASP A 84 16.16 -1.25 -5.59
C ASP A 84 16.16 -0.15 -4.50
N SER A 85 17.31 0.51 -4.23
CA SER A 85 17.42 1.54 -3.20
C SER A 85 16.48 2.73 -3.42
N ASP A 86 16.27 3.12 -4.68
CA ASP A 86 15.62 4.39 -5.04
C ASP A 86 14.35 4.20 -5.87
N ARG A 87 14.03 2.96 -6.26
CA ARG A 87 12.84 2.66 -7.05
C ARG A 87 11.88 1.77 -6.30
N PHE A 88 10.63 2.14 -6.35
CA PHE A 88 9.53 1.45 -5.68
C PHE A 88 8.44 1.09 -6.67
N ALA A 89 7.62 0.12 -6.29
CA ALA A 89 6.45 -0.28 -7.04
C ALA A 89 5.28 -0.57 -6.12
N ILE A 90 4.08 -0.36 -6.65
CA ILE A 90 2.82 -0.72 -6.02
C ILE A 90 2.14 -1.82 -6.85
N SER A 91 1.61 -2.84 -6.20
CA SER A 91 0.95 -3.96 -6.87
C SER A 91 -0.36 -4.31 -6.21
N LEU A 92 -1.44 -4.33 -6.98
CA LEU A 92 -2.70 -4.93 -6.54
C LEU A 92 -2.59 -6.45 -6.71
N VAL A 93 -2.54 -7.15 -5.59
CA VAL A 93 -2.38 -8.61 -5.52
C VAL A 93 -3.75 -9.27 -5.52
N GLY A 94 -3.94 -10.27 -6.38
CA GLY A 94 -5.23 -10.96 -6.46
C GLY A 94 -6.31 -10.13 -7.14
N ALA A 95 -5.95 -9.28 -8.10
CA ALA A 95 -6.89 -8.49 -8.87
C ALA A 95 -8.00 -9.34 -9.51
N VAL A 96 -7.64 -10.55 -9.96
CA VAL A 96 -8.60 -11.59 -10.39
C VAL A 96 -8.08 -12.96 -9.95
N ILE A 97 -8.94 -13.78 -9.36
CA ILE A 97 -8.63 -15.17 -9.03
C ILE A 97 -8.83 -16.04 -10.28
N ILE A 98 -7.87 -16.92 -10.54
CA ILE A 98 -7.82 -17.76 -11.73
C ILE A 98 -8.01 -19.22 -11.31
N ASN A 99 -8.81 -19.97 -12.08
CA ASN A 99 -8.79 -21.42 -12.00
C ASN A 99 -7.54 -21.94 -12.70
N ASP A 100 -6.82 -22.89 -12.11
CA ASP A 100 -5.53 -23.40 -12.62
C ASP A 100 -5.62 -23.94 -14.05
N ILE A 101 -6.77 -24.47 -14.46
CA ILE A 101 -7.03 -24.91 -15.85
C ILE A 101 -6.91 -23.77 -16.87
N HIS A 102 -7.05 -22.52 -16.44
CA HIS A 102 -6.95 -21.34 -17.29
C HIS A 102 -5.63 -20.58 -17.13
N ALA A 103 -4.66 -21.12 -16.41
CA ALA A 103 -3.41 -20.44 -16.10
C ALA A 103 -2.61 -20.03 -17.36
N ASP A 104 -2.57 -20.90 -18.39
CA ASP A 104 -1.86 -20.58 -19.63
C ASP A 104 -2.55 -19.47 -20.42
N MET A 105 -3.88 -19.50 -20.50
CA MET A 105 -4.66 -18.43 -21.12
C MET A 105 -4.46 -17.08 -20.39
N ALA A 106 -4.33 -17.13 -19.07
CA ALA A 106 -4.05 -15.95 -18.26
C ALA A 106 -2.65 -15.39 -18.55
N ARG A 107 -1.63 -16.25 -18.69
CA ARG A 107 -0.26 -15.84 -19.05
C ARG A 107 -0.21 -15.19 -20.43
N GLU A 108 -0.92 -15.75 -21.42
CA GLU A 108 -1.01 -15.17 -22.75
C GLU A 108 -1.72 -13.80 -22.73
N LEU A 109 -2.76 -13.65 -21.92
CA LEU A 109 -3.40 -12.35 -21.73
C LEU A 109 -2.43 -11.32 -21.14
N CYS A 110 -1.65 -11.69 -20.11
CA CYS A 110 -0.61 -10.83 -19.55
C CYS A 110 0.40 -10.37 -20.61
N LYS A 111 0.92 -11.29 -21.44
CA LYS A 111 1.86 -10.93 -22.53
C LYS A 111 1.25 -9.90 -23.47
N LYS A 112 -0.02 -10.09 -23.85
CA LYS A 112 -0.73 -9.15 -24.73
C LYS A 112 -0.97 -7.79 -24.08
N LEU A 113 -1.28 -7.73 -22.80
CA LEU A 113 -1.48 -6.47 -22.08
C LEU A 113 -0.16 -5.74 -21.90
N ASN A 114 0.88 -6.44 -21.46
CA ASN A 114 2.22 -5.88 -21.23
C ASN A 114 2.88 -5.36 -22.52
N SER A 115 2.48 -5.85 -23.72
CA SER A 115 2.97 -5.32 -24.98
C SER A 115 2.38 -3.96 -25.35
N LYS A 116 1.31 -3.52 -24.69
CA LYS A 116 0.60 -2.28 -24.98
C LYS A 116 0.94 -1.14 -24.01
N GLU A 117 1.36 -1.48 -22.80
CA GLU A 117 1.58 -0.53 -21.71
C GLU A 117 3.01 -0.67 -21.17
N SER A 118 3.71 0.45 -20.99
CA SER A 118 5.08 0.45 -20.46
C SER A 118 5.13 0.62 -18.92
N ARG A 119 4.15 1.32 -18.36
CA ARG A 119 4.13 1.70 -16.93
C ARG A 119 3.44 0.67 -16.04
N ILE A 120 2.47 -0.07 -16.59
CA ILE A 120 1.70 -1.06 -15.86
C ILE A 120 2.07 -2.45 -16.33
N ARG A 121 2.35 -3.33 -15.39
CA ARG A 121 2.73 -4.72 -15.64
C ARG A 121 1.69 -5.67 -15.06
N TYR A 122 1.25 -6.60 -15.88
CA TYR A 122 0.35 -7.68 -15.48
C TYR A 122 1.15 -8.95 -15.29
N SER A 123 0.89 -9.66 -14.22
CA SER A 123 1.51 -10.95 -13.94
C SER A 123 0.50 -11.97 -13.45
N VAL A 124 0.81 -13.25 -13.63
CA VAL A 124 0.03 -14.38 -13.14
C VAL A 124 0.94 -15.27 -12.32
N GLY A 125 0.53 -15.59 -11.12
CA GLY A 125 1.29 -16.44 -10.22
C GLY A 125 0.45 -17.00 -9.09
N PHE A 126 0.99 -18.02 -8.42
CA PHE A 126 0.41 -18.51 -7.19
C PHE A 126 0.66 -17.51 -6.06
N GLU A 127 -0.41 -17.13 -5.37
CA GLU A 127 -0.34 -16.20 -4.24
C GLU A 127 -0.67 -16.95 -2.94
N PRO A 128 0.30 -17.10 -2.04
CA PRO A 128 0.12 -17.85 -0.79
C PRO A 128 -1.02 -17.31 0.08
N THR A 129 -1.23 -15.98 0.07
CA THR A 129 -2.30 -15.33 0.86
C THR A 129 -3.70 -15.83 0.47
N PHE A 130 -3.90 -16.16 -0.79
CA PHE A 130 -5.17 -16.67 -1.31
C PHE A 130 -5.18 -18.18 -1.53
N LEU A 131 -4.01 -18.84 -1.45
CA LEU A 131 -3.81 -20.24 -1.83
C LEU A 131 -4.34 -20.55 -3.24
N LYS A 132 -4.19 -19.61 -4.16
CA LYS A 132 -4.71 -19.68 -5.54
C LYS A 132 -3.79 -18.99 -6.53
N THR A 133 -3.94 -19.36 -7.79
CA THR A 133 -3.36 -18.60 -8.89
C THR A 133 -4.17 -17.34 -9.12
N VAL A 134 -3.49 -16.19 -9.23
CA VAL A 134 -4.12 -14.88 -9.34
C VAL A 134 -3.46 -14.01 -10.39
N PHE A 135 -4.20 -13.04 -10.92
CA PHE A 135 -3.60 -11.88 -11.58
C PHE A 135 -3.13 -10.85 -10.55
N SER A 136 -2.00 -10.25 -10.83
CA SER A 136 -1.50 -9.07 -10.12
C SER A 136 -1.22 -7.95 -11.12
N ILE A 137 -1.52 -6.72 -10.72
CA ILE A 137 -1.32 -5.52 -11.51
C ILE A 137 -0.29 -4.66 -10.78
N THR A 138 0.85 -4.39 -11.40
CA THR A 138 1.95 -3.64 -10.79
C THR A 138 2.18 -2.35 -11.56
N CYS A 139 2.34 -1.25 -10.83
CA CYS A 139 2.73 0.05 -11.34
C CYS A 139 4.03 0.49 -10.66
N ASP A 140 5.01 0.97 -11.43
CA ASP A 140 6.21 1.58 -10.88
C ASP A 140 5.83 2.95 -10.32
N LEU A 141 6.32 3.25 -9.11
CA LEU A 141 6.17 4.54 -8.48
C LEU A 141 7.32 5.43 -8.98
N GLU A 142 6.96 6.55 -9.59
CA GLU A 142 7.96 7.52 -10.06
C GLU A 142 8.42 8.37 -8.89
N ASP A 143 9.72 8.51 -8.79
CA ASP A 143 10.36 9.45 -7.91
C ASP A 143 10.42 10.81 -8.64
N ASN A 144 9.51 11.70 -8.31
CA ASN A 144 9.61 13.10 -8.74
C ASN A 144 10.41 13.83 -7.65
N ALA A 145 11.69 14.06 -7.92
CA ALA A 145 12.63 14.65 -6.96
C ALA A 145 12.20 16.01 -6.36
N ASP A 146 11.20 16.66 -6.96
CA ASP A 146 10.69 17.98 -6.56
C ASP A 146 9.38 17.94 -5.75
N ASP A 147 8.73 16.76 -5.60
CA ASP A 147 7.47 16.64 -4.90
C ASP A 147 7.64 16.14 -3.46
N GLU A 148 6.96 16.77 -2.51
CA GLU A 148 6.80 16.22 -1.15
C GLU A 148 5.96 14.95 -1.20
N TYR A 149 6.59 13.79 -1.05
CA TYR A 149 5.89 12.52 -0.93
C TYR A 149 5.10 12.45 0.37
N THR A 150 3.85 12.03 0.24
CA THR A 150 2.98 11.79 1.38
C THR A 150 2.49 10.34 1.37
N GLU A 151 2.08 9.86 2.54
CA GLU A 151 1.47 8.54 2.69
C GLU A 151 0.20 8.38 1.83
N TYR A 152 -0.48 9.49 1.52
CA TYR A 152 -1.71 9.50 0.68
C TYR A 152 -1.43 9.28 -0.81
N ASP A 153 -0.19 9.44 -1.26
CA ASP A 153 0.18 9.14 -2.64
C ASP A 153 -0.05 7.67 -2.97
N ILE A 154 0.14 6.78 -1.98
CA ILE A 154 -0.14 5.35 -2.12
C ILE A 154 -1.62 5.09 -2.42
N LEU A 155 -2.53 5.80 -1.74
CA LEU A 155 -3.98 5.72 -2.02
C LEU A 155 -4.29 6.26 -3.41
N SER A 156 -3.72 7.42 -3.76
CA SER A 156 -3.88 8.04 -5.08
C SER A 156 -3.41 7.10 -6.20
N TYR A 157 -2.26 6.46 -6.06
CA TYR A 157 -1.78 5.47 -7.03
C TYR A 157 -2.71 4.25 -7.12
N ALA A 158 -3.18 3.74 -5.99
CA ALA A 158 -4.10 2.60 -5.97
C ALA A 158 -5.43 2.94 -6.68
N GLU A 159 -5.99 4.11 -6.44
CA GLU A 159 -7.26 4.55 -7.00
C GLU A 159 -7.14 4.95 -8.48
N THR A 160 -6.11 5.69 -8.82
CA THR A 160 -5.97 6.28 -10.17
C THR A 160 -5.45 5.27 -11.19
N TYR A 161 -4.54 4.40 -10.80
CA TYR A 161 -3.87 3.48 -11.73
C TYR A 161 -4.34 2.03 -11.58
N LEU A 162 -4.39 1.50 -10.35
CA LEU A 162 -4.67 0.07 -10.16
C LEU A 162 -6.17 -0.26 -10.26
N GLY A 163 -7.03 0.57 -9.68
CA GLY A 163 -8.48 0.33 -9.67
C GLY A 163 -9.10 0.25 -11.06
N PRO A 164 -8.91 1.24 -11.96
CA PRO A 164 -9.42 1.18 -13.33
C PRO A 164 -8.88 -0.01 -14.13
N LYS A 165 -7.60 -0.37 -13.92
CA LYS A 165 -6.98 -1.51 -14.60
C LYS A 165 -7.48 -2.86 -14.11
N GLN A 166 -7.86 -2.95 -12.84
CA GLN A 166 -8.55 -4.12 -12.31
C GLN A 166 -9.88 -4.34 -13.03
N GLN A 167 -10.70 -3.31 -13.16
CA GLN A 167 -12.01 -3.39 -13.82
C GLN A 167 -11.87 -3.78 -15.31
N GLU A 168 -10.89 -3.20 -16.01
CA GLU A 168 -10.57 -3.56 -17.39
C GLU A 168 -10.17 -5.05 -17.48
N LEU A 169 -9.26 -5.49 -16.62
CA LEU A 169 -8.78 -6.88 -16.59
C LEU A 169 -9.92 -7.86 -16.28
N GLU A 170 -10.76 -7.57 -15.31
CA GLU A 170 -11.94 -8.41 -14.97
C GLU A 170 -12.88 -8.57 -16.15
N THR A 171 -13.14 -7.48 -16.85
CA THR A 171 -14.03 -7.49 -18.04
C THR A 171 -13.44 -8.34 -19.15
N LEU A 172 -12.15 -8.14 -19.46
CA LEU A 172 -11.44 -8.92 -20.47
C LEU A 172 -11.37 -10.41 -20.10
N TRP A 173 -11.13 -10.71 -18.83
CA TRP A 173 -11.06 -12.08 -18.35
C TRP A 173 -12.41 -12.79 -18.45
N LYS A 174 -13.48 -12.15 -18.01
CA LYS A 174 -14.85 -12.68 -18.13
C LYS A 174 -15.21 -12.97 -19.59
N SER A 175 -14.93 -12.05 -20.51
CA SER A 175 -15.21 -12.25 -21.92
C SER A 175 -14.48 -13.46 -22.51
N LYS A 176 -13.21 -13.67 -22.15
CA LYS A 176 -12.40 -14.80 -22.62
C LYS A 176 -12.91 -16.14 -22.06
N THR A 177 -13.24 -16.19 -20.78
CA THR A 177 -13.72 -17.44 -20.13
C THR A 177 -15.14 -17.83 -20.56
N CYS A 178 -15.99 -16.85 -20.91
CA CYS A 178 -17.33 -17.14 -21.45
C CYS A 178 -17.27 -17.71 -22.87
N SER A 179 -16.35 -17.23 -23.71
CA SER A 179 -16.23 -17.72 -25.09
C SER A 179 -15.79 -19.19 -25.19
N GLN A 180 -15.09 -19.72 -24.17
CA GLN A 180 -14.68 -21.15 -24.16
C GLN A 180 -15.78 -22.12 -23.67
N LYS A 181 -16.87 -21.63 -23.10
CA LYS A 181 -18.00 -22.51 -22.68
C LYS A 181 -18.97 -22.82 -23.80
N THR A 182 -18.79 -22.22 -24.97
CA THR A 182 -19.68 -22.34 -26.12
C THR A 182 -19.11 -23.23 -27.25
N GLU A 183 -17.92 -23.79 -27.06
CA GLU A 183 -17.32 -24.85 -27.87
C GLU A 183 -17.34 -26.19 -27.12
#